data_7c67f9a6a3498777c371f5894c7b5cf6
#
_entry.id   7c67f9a6a3498777c371f5894c7b5cf6
#
_cell.length_a   1.000
_cell.length_b   1.000
_cell.length_c   1.000
_cell.angle_alpha   90.00
_cell.angle_beta   90.00
_cell.angle_gamma   90.00
#
_symmetry.space_group_name_H-M   'P 1'
#
loop_
_entity.id
_entity.type
_entity.pdbx_description
1 polymer ?
#
loop_
_entity_poly.entity_id
_entity_poly.type
_entity_poly.pdbx_seq_one_letter_code
_entity_poly.pdbx_strand_id
1 'polypeptide(L)'
;MTLHVKAAGIAFAAAVALPMSAGAAELRMMTGPQGGSWIPIGGQLKDIWEKAIPGSKFQVFPGGGVANVRGIQEGKAEVGLANSISTADAMTGRAPFNKPHTDVCNIASLYPQYFQFVVLADAKINKISDLKGKSLTTQQRGNTGEVITRHFIEAHGLKYSDMKVSFVGYTDSVNQMKDGHAVAFGLNTQAPAGAIMDLQAARDIKFFEQTDIYKEMLKLNPSYQMITLPKGTYPKQDKDLQVIGFFTHVVASCKLPENDVYTMTKSIAANTATLATVARDVAKLKPPAMAADIGVKFHPGAAKYYKEVGITVKTN
;
A
#
# COMPACT_ATOMS: atom_id res chain seq x y z
N MET A 1 -28.30 35.11 -81.32
CA MET A 1 -28.84 34.42 -80.17
C MET A 1 -27.71 33.61 -79.57
N THR A 2 -26.97 34.20 -78.63
CA THR A 2 -25.71 33.66 -78.07
C THR A 2 -26.00 33.20 -76.60
N LEU A 3 -25.91 31.91 -76.40
CA LEU A 3 -26.08 31.30 -75.06
C LEU A 3 -24.75 31.41 -74.25
N HIS A 4 -24.81 32.05 -73.13
CA HIS A 4 -23.73 32.07 -72.15
C HIS A 4 -23.92 30.96 -71.13
N VAL A 5 -23.01 29.96 -71.11
CA VAL A 5 -22.94 28.94 -70.13
C VAL A 5 -22.05 29.44 -68.97
N LYS A 6 -22.64 29.60 -67.76
CA LYS A 6 -21.87 29.91 -66.54
C LYS A 6 -21.37 28.61 -65.93
N ALA A 7 -20.05 28.43 -65.87
CA ALA A 7 -19.42 27.36 -65.10
C ALA A 7 -19.42 27.72 -63.59
N ALA A 8 -20.09 26.90 -62.77
CA ALA A 8 -20.02 27.02 -61.33
C ALA A 8 -18.81 26.18 -60.79
N GLY A 9 -17.82 26.85 -60.28
CA GLY A 9 -16.69 26.22 -59.65
C GLY A 9 -17.07 25.75 -58.23
N ILE A 10 -16.99 24.44 -57.94
CA ILE A 10 -17.14 23.86 -56.62
C ILE A 10 -15.77 23.94 -55.92
N ALA A 11 -15.65 24.81 -54.92
CA ALA A 11 -14.49 24.87 -54.05
C ALA A 11 -14.55 23.73 -53.03
N PHE A 12 -13.66 22.76 -53.10
CA PHE A 12 -13.49 21.69 -52.14
C PHE A 12 -12.67 22.23 -50.95
N ALA A 13 -13.32 22.56 -49.85
CA ALA A 13 -12.65 22.91 -48.60
C ALA A 13 -12.10 21.62 -47.93
N ALA A 14 -10.80 21.39 -48.05
CA ALA A 14 -10.13 20.34 -47.30
C ALA A 14 -10.08 20.73 -45.81
N ALA A 15 -10.90 20.07 -44.99
CA ALA A 15 -10.82 20.19 -43.54
C ALA A 15 -9.53 19.52 -43.07
N VAL A 16 -8.54 20.32 -42.71
CA VAL A 16 -7.33 19.87 -42.00
C VAL A 16 -7.74 19.52 -40.60
N ALA A 17 -7.92 18.22 -40.32
CA ALA A 17 -8.07 17.71 -38.95
C ALA A 17 -6.73 17.92 -38.22
N LEU A 18 -6.62 18.96 -37.42
CA LEU A 18 -5.52 19.11 -36.47
C LEU A 18 -5.57 17.94 -35.50
N PRO A 19 -4.46 17.22 -35.25
CA PRO A 19 -4.43 16.24 -34.20
C PRO A 19 -4.70 16.97 -32.88
N MET A 20 -5.82 16.64 -32.21
CA MET A 20 -6.02 17.04 -30.82
C MET A 20 -4.89 16.42 -30.03
N SER A 21 -3.96 17.23 -29.57
CA SER A 21 -2.99 16.89 -28.55
C SER A 21 -3.77 16.33 -27.38
N ALA A 22 -3.76 15.02 -27.18
CA ALA A 22 -4.28 14.43 -25.96
C ALA A 22 -3.49 15.08 -24.82
N GLY A 23 -4.13 15.95 -24.04
CA GLY A 23 -3.52 16.59 -22.89
C GLY A 23 -2.89 15.51 -22.01
N ALA A 24 -1.71 15.81 -21.46
CA ALA A 24 -1.03 14.90 -20.55
C ALA A 24 -2.01 14.41 -19.47
N ALA A 25 -2.19 13.09 -19.36
CA ALA A 25 -3.06 12.52 -18.34
C ALA A 25 -2.42 12.79 -16.97
N GLU A 26 -3.08 13.59 -16.14
CA GLU A 26 -2.64 13.86 -14.78
C GLU A 26 -3.25 12.81 -13.86
N LEU A 27 -2.41 11.96 -13.29
CA LEU A 27 -2.80 10.83 -12.45
C LEU A 27 -2.39 11.08 -11.00
N ARG A 28 -3.30 10.86 -10.07
CA ARG A 28 -3.06 11.03 -8.63
C ARG A 28 -2.74 9.68 -8.02
N MET A 29 -1.64 9.62 -7.26
CA MET A 29 -1.17 8.42 -6.59
C MET A 29 -1.12 8.63 -5.08
N MET A 30 -1.86 7.84 -4.33
CA MET A 30 -1.79 7.83 -2.87
C MET A 30 -0.78 6.78 -2.39
N THR A 31 0.10 7.19 -1.46
CA THR A 31 1.19 6.36 -0.94
C THR A 31 1.01 6.01 0.54
N GLY A 32 1.92 6.39 1.41
CA GLY A 32 1.92 6.01 2.83
C GLY A 32 2.13 7.16 3.78
N PRO A 33 2.17 6.87 5.08
CA PRO A 33 2.46 7.86 6.09
C PRO A 33 3.93 8.29 6.02
N GLN A 34 4.21 9.48 6.55
CA GLN A 34 5.56 9.98 6.68
C GLN A 34 6.44 9.02 7.52
N GLY A 35 7.68 8.80 7.09
CA GLY A 35 8.62 7.84 7.67
C GLY A 35 8.41 6.39 7.23
N GLY A 36 7.40 6.12 6.38
CA GLY A 36 7.16 4.81 5.78
C GLY A 36 7.81 4.63 4.42
N SER A 37 8.02 3.38 4.02
CA SER A 37 8.65 3.02 2.73
C SER A 37 7.78 3.36 1.51
N TRP A 38 6.48 3.54 1.66
CA TRP A 38 5.58 3.77 0.54
C TRP A 38 5.77 5.14 -0.14
N ILE A 39 6.24 6.15 0.58
CA ILE A 39 6.54 7.46 -0.03
C ILE A 39 7.68 7.33 -1.04
N PRO A 40 8.89 6.82 -0.69
CA PRO A 40 9.95 6.66 -1.66
C PRO A 40 9.64 5.63 -2.76
N ILE A 41 8.90 4.54 -2.48
CA ILE A 41 8.44 3.60 -3.52
C ILE A 41 7.49 4.30 -4.50
N GLY A 42 6.56 5.10 -4.00
CA GLY A 42 5.64 5.89 -4.85
C GLY A 42 6.39 6.86 -5.75
N GLY A 43 7.43 7.51 -5.23
CA GLY A 43 8.32 8.34 -6.05
C GLY A 43 9.02 7.56 -7.17
N GLN A 44 9.56 6.38 -6.86
CA GLN A 44 10.16 5.50 -7.87
C GLN A 44 9.14 5.02 -8.91
N LEU A 45 7.94 4.59 -8.50
CA LEU A 45 6.88 4.18 -9.40
C LEU A 45 6.45 5.33 -10.32
N LYS A 46 6.30 6.53 -9.78
CA LYS A 46 6.05 7.75 -10.56
C LYS A 46 7.08 7.91 -11.67
N ASP A 47 8.38 7.89 -11.32
CA ASP A 47 9.47 8.11 -12.27
C ASP A 47 9.53 7.00 -13.35
N ILE A 48 9.24 5.76 -12.96
CA ILE A 48 9.17 4.60 -13.87
C ILE A 48 8.00 4.77 -14.85
N TRP A 49 6.82 5.13 -14.35
CA TRP A 49 5.60 5.22 -15.15
C TRP A 49 5.57 6.45 -16.06
N GLU A 50 6.06 7.61 -15.60
CA GLU A 50 6.19 8.80 -16.44
C GLU A 50 7.15 8.59 -17.61
N LYS A 51 8.18 7.74 -17.43
CA LYS A 51 9.07 7.33 -18.54
C LYS A 51 8.42 6.31 -19.48
N ALA A 52 7.60 5.41 -18.93
CA ALA A 52 7.01 4.31 -19.70
C ALA A 52 5.72 4.71 -20.44
N ILE A 53 4.99 5.72 -19.97
CA ILE A 53 3.72 6.20 -20.51
C ILE A 53 3.92 7.65 -20.98
N PRO A 54 4.22 7.88 -22.28
CA PRO A 54 4.46 9.23 -22.78
C PRO A 54 3.30 10.18 -22.52
N GLY A 55 3.61 11.37 -22.01
CA GLY A 55 2.63 12.41 -21.72
C GLY A 55 1.86 12.22 -20.40
N SER A 56 2.09 11.15 -19.63
CA SER A 56 1.53 11.03 -18.28
C SER A 56 2.29 11.88 -17.27
N LYS A 57 1.58 12.34 -16.24
CA LYS A 57 2.13 13.01 -15.05
C LYS A 57 1.49 12.43 -13.80
N PHE A 58 2.32 12.11 -12.81
CA PHE A 58 1.85 11.56 -11.54
C PHE A 58 2.07 12.56 -10.41
N GLN A 59 1.00 12.90 -9.71
CA GLN A 59 1.07 13.61 -8.45
C GLN A 59 1.02 12.60 -7.31
N VAL A 60 2.03 12.62 -6.43
CA VAL A 60 2.15 11.68 -5.33
C VAL A 60 1.73 12.34 -4.02
N PHE A 61 0.80 11.71 -3.30
CA PHE A 61 0.25 12.21 -2.04
C PHE A 61 0.50 11.22 -0.90
N PRO A 62 0.66 11.71 0.34
CA PRO A 62 0.61 10.86 1.52
C PRO A 62 -0.73 10.15 1.64
N GLY A 63 -0.73 8.97 2.29
CA GLY A 63 -1.95 8.20 2.47
C GLY A 63 -1.76 7.06 3.48
N GLY A 64 -2.51 5.99 3.27
CA GLY A 64 -2.45 4.75 4.05
C GLY A 64 -3.41 3.72 3.48
N GLY A 65 -3.19 2.44 3.75
CA GLY A 65 -3.87 1.35 3.05
C GLY A 65 -5.38 1.50 2.94
N VAL A 66 -6.07 1.77 4.05
CA VAL A 66 -7.53 1.99 4.07
C VAL A 66 -7.91 3.27 3.33
N ALA A 67 -7.19 4.37 3.59
CA ALA A 67 -7.48 5.68 2.99
C ALA A 67 -7.30 5.66 1.46
N ASN A 68 -6.27 4.95 0.98
CA ASN A 68 -5.96 4.85 -0.45
C ASN A 68 -7.05 4.08 -1.20
N VAL A 69 -7.47 2.92 -0.67
CA VAL A 69 -8.55 2.12 -1.26
C VAL A 69 -9.85 2.93 -1.32
N ARG A 70 -10.18 3.65 -0.24
CA ARG A 70 -11.35 4.54 -0.21
C ARG A 70 -11.19 5.70 -1.20
N GLY A 71 -10.02 6.32 -1.26
CA GLY A 71 -9.72 7.43 -2.16
C GLY A 71 -9.87 7.04 -3.64
N ILE A 72 -9.42 5.84 -4.02
CA ILE A 72 -9.61 5.32 -5.39
C ILE A 72 -11.10 5.08 -5.68
N GLN A 73 -11.83 4.42 -4.78
CA GLN A 73 -13.27 4.21 -4.94
C GLN A 73 -14.06 5.52 -5.09
N GLU A 74 -13.63 6.57 -4.43
CA GLU A 74 -14.26 7.90 -4.44
C GLU A 74 -13.74 8.81 -5.59
N GLY A 75 -12.83 8.32 -6.43
CA GLY A 75 -12.23 9.10 -7.53
C GLY A 75 -11.29 10.22 -7.06
N LYS A 76 -10.75 10.13 -5.84
CA LYS A 76 -9.77 11.08 -5.31
C LYS A 76 -8.35 10.77 -5.75
N ALA A 77 -8.10 9.54 -6.20
CA ALA A 77 -6.85 9.08 -6.79
C ALA A 77 -7.14 7.99 -7.82
N GLU A 78 -6.27 7.87 -8.79
CA GLU A 78 -6.35 6.85 -9.84
C GLU A 78 -5.56 5.59 -9.46
N VAL A 79 -4.48 5.75 -8.69
CA VAL A 79 -3.55 4.69 -8.31
C VAL A 79 -3.18 4.82 -6.83
N GLY A 80 -2.79 3.73 -6.21
CA GLY A 80 -2.29 3.77 -4.84
C GLY A 80 -1.53 2.52 -4.42
N LEU A 81 -0.81 2.64 -3.33
CA LEU A 81 -0.29 1.50 -2.58
C LEU A 81 -1.33 1.07 -1.55
N ALA A 82 -1.56 -0.22 -1.42
CA ALA A 82 -2.50 -0.75 -0.44
C ALA A 82 -1.94 -1.99 0.26
N ASN A 83 -2.60 -2.39 1.32
CA ASN A 83 -2.36 -3.66 1.99
C ASN A 83 -3.44 -4.67 1.58
N SER A 84 -3.06 -5.88 1.22
CA SER A 84 -3.98 -6.91 0.73
C SER A 84 -5.17 -7.12 1.67
N ILE A 85 -4.95 -7.10 2.99
CA ILE A 85 -6.01 -7.22 4.00
C ILE A 85 -7.03 -6.09 3.93
N SER A 86 -6.58 -4.83 3.79
CA SER A 86 -7.48 -3.67 3.71
C SER A 86 -8.28 -3.66 2.41
N THR A 87 -7.67 -4.08 1.31
CA THR A 87 -8.38 -4.17 0.04
C THR A 87 -9.39 -5.32 0.04
N ALA A 88 -9.04 -6.47 0.64
CA ALA A 88 -9.99 -7.58 0.83
C ALA A 88 -11.19 -7.16 1.70
N ASP A 89 -10.96 -6.38 2.77
CA ASP A 89 -12.04 -5.82 3.58
C ASP A 89 -12.92 -4.85 2.78
N ALA A 90 -12.31 -4.03 1.94
CA ALA A 90 -13.05 -3.11 1.07
C ALA A 90 -13.93 -3.85 0.06
N MET A 91 -13.44 -4.94 -0.55
CA MET A 91 -14.22 -5.75 -1.50
C MET A 91 -15.50 -6.31 -0.88
N THR A 92 -15.48 -6.63 0.40
CA THR A 92 -16.62 -7.21 1.15
C THR A 92 -17.41 -6.17 1.94
N GLY A 93 -16.94 -4.93 2.03
CA GLY A 93 -17.55 -3.88 2.87
C GLY A 93 -17.34 -4.11 4.38
N ARG A 94 -16.35 -4.94 4.77
CA ARG A 94 -16.00 -5.15 6.17
C ARG A 94 -15.39 -3.88 6.77
N ALA A 95 -15.64 -3.66 8.04
CA ALA A 95 -15.06 -2.51 8.77
C ALA A 95 -13.54 -2.41 8.57
N PRO A 96 -12.99 -1.21 8.36
CA PRO A 96 -13.59 0.10 8.53
C PRO A 96 -14.39 0.62 7.32
N PHE A 97 -14.66 -0.22 6.33
CA PHE A 97 -15.55 0.10 5.21
C PHE A 97 -16.99 -0.22 5.60
N ASN A 98 -17.95 0.49 5.02
CA ASN A 98 -19.37 0.34 5.30
C ASN A 98 -20.18 -0.24 4.12
N LYS A 99 -19.50 -0.45 3.00
CA LYS A 99 -20.07 -1.04 1.77
C LYS A 99 -18.94 -1.58 0.90
N PRO A 100 -19.22 -2.54 0.00
CA PRO A 100 -18.25 -3.02 -0.97
C PRO A 100 -17.71 -1.90 -1.87
N HIS A 101 -16.40 -1.96 -2.15
CA HIS A 101 -15.67 -1.08 -3.04
C HIS A 101 -15.36 -1.84 -4.32
N THR A 102 -16.06 -1.52 -5.41
CA THR A 102 -16.02 -2.28 -6.67
C THR A 102 -15.12 -1.67 -7.74
N ASP A 103 -14.66 -0.42 -7.54
CA ASP A 103 -13.79 0.31 -8.45
C ASP A 103 -12.33 0.36 -7.94
N VAL A 104 -11.86 -0.75 -7.40
CA VAL A 104 -10.47 -0.92 -6.97
C VAL A 104 -9.96 -2.26 -7.46
N CYS A 105 -9.03 -2.23 -8.41
CA CYS A 105 -8.43 -3.39 -9.04
C CYS A 105 -6.96 -3.55 -8.64
N ASN A 106 -6.49 -4.80 -8.51
CA ASN A 106 -5.09 -5.10 -8.29
C ASN A 106 -4.27 -4.92 -9.58
N ILE A 107 -3.07 -4.36 -9.46
CA ILE A 107 -2.08 -4.31 -10.54
C ILE A 107 -0.99 -5.35 -10.30
N ALA A 108 -0.38 -5.33 -9.11
CA ALA A 108 0.72 -6.21 -8.74
C ALA A 108 0.86 -6.32 -7.23
N SER A 109 1.04 -7.53 -6.72
CA SER A 109 1.58 -7.76 -5.39
C SER A 109 3.07 -7.45 -5.39
N LEU A 110 3.61 -6.83 -4.34
CA LEU A 110 5.01 -6.38 -4.32
C LEU A 110 5.85 -7.16 -3.30
N TYR A 111 5.56 -7.01 -2.02
CA TYR A 111 6.38 -7.58 -0.96
C TYR A 111 5.58 -7.77 0.34
N PRO A 112 6.03 -8.65 1.24
CA PRO A 112 5.38 -8.87 2.52
C PRO A 112 5.50 -7.64 3.43
N GLN A 113 4.46 -7.43 4.22
CA GLN A 113 4.42 -6.50 5.33
C GLN A 113 4.35 -7.28 6.64
N TYR A 114 5.01 -6.77 7.64
CA TYR A 114 5.07 -7.33 8.98
C TYR A 114 4.42 -6.37 9.96
N PHE A 115 3.43 -6.84 10.72
CA PHE A 115 2.96 -6.08 11.85
C PHE A 115 3.96 -6.26 13.01
N GLN A 116 4.59 -5.18 13.39
CA GLN A 116 5.62 -5.16 14.41
C GLN A 116 5.09 -4.37 15.59
N PHE A 117 4.99 -5.03 16.74
CA PHE A 117 4.61 -4.38 18.00
C PHE A 117 5.82 -4.36 18.92
N VAL A 118 6.28 -3.17 19.26
CA VAL A 118 7.48 -2.97 20.09
C VAL A 118 7.16 -2.13 21.31
N VAL A 119 7.90 -2.40 22.39
CA VAL A 119 7.86 -1.61 23.62
C VAL A 119 9.27 -1.22 24.04
N LEU A 120 9.42 -0.12 24.79
CA LEU A 120 10.69 0.20 25.42
C LEU A 120 11.08 -0.88 26.43
N ALA A 121 12.33 -1.32 26.40
CA ALA A 121 12.79 -2.41 27.25
C ALA A 121 12.70 -2.09 28.75
N ASP A 122 12.86 -0.82 29.11
CA ASP A 122 12.81 -0.29 30.48
C ASP A 122 11.38 0.02 30.98
N ALA A 123 10.35 -0.04 30.09
CA ALA A 123 8.97 0.28 30.45
C ALA A 123 8.26 -0.77 31.33
N LYS A 124 8.95 -1.89 31.68
CA LYS A 124 8.41 -2.99 32.50
C LYS A 124 7.12 -3.61 31.93
N ILE A 125 6.99 -3.68 30.60
CA ILE A 125 5.89 -4.33 29.91
C ILE A 125 6.34 -5.75 29.56
N ASN A 126 5.74 -6.76 30.20
CA ASN A 126 6.05 -8.17 29.96
C ASN A 126 4.91 -8.90 29.24
N LYS A 127 3.69 -8.40 29.32
CA LYS A 127 2.50 -8.85 28.61
C LYS A 127 1.69 -7.63 28.15
N ILE A 128 0.87 -7.79 27.14
CA ILE A 128 0.13 -6.66 26.54
C ILE A 128 -0.85 -6.01 27.53
N SER A 129 -1.38 -6.77 28.51
CA SER A 129 -2.23 -6.19 29.56
C SER A 129 -1.50 -5.17 30.47
N ASP A 130 -0.16 -5.15 30.49
CA ASP A 130 0.62 -4.16 31.24
C ASP A 130 0.59 -2.76 30.58
N LEU A 131 0.06 -2.66 29.36
CA LEU A 131 -0.18 -1.39 28.66
C LEU A 131 -1.33 -0.56 29.25
N LYS A 132 -2.15 -1.13 30.14
CA LYS A 132 -3.24 -0.39 30.76
C LYS A 132 -2.73 0.85 31.50
N GLY A 133 -3.27 2.02 31.12
CA GLY A 133 -2.84 3.33 31.63
C GLY A 133 -1.54 3.88 31.01
N LYS A 134 -0.87 3.13 30.13
CA LYS A 134 0.38 3.54 29.46
C LYS A 134 0.11 4.28 28.15
N SER A 135 1.17 4.83 27.56
CA SER A 135 1.12 5.54 26.29
C SER A 135 1.51 4.60 25.14
N LEU A 136 0.65 4.54 24.14
CA LEU A 136 0.82 3.78 22.87
C LEU A 136 0.81 4.76 21.72
N THR A 137 1.69 4.57 20.75
CA THR A 137 1.63 5.27 19.46
C THR A 137 1.35 4.29 18.32
N THR A 138 0.58 4.72 17.35
CA THR A 138 0.24 3.98 16.13
C THR A 138 -0.04 4.94 14.99
N GLN A 139 -0.27 4.43 13.79
CA GLN A 139 -0.57 5.24 12.62
C GLN A 139 -1.85 6.08 12.80
N GLN A 140 -1.96 7.13 11.98
CA GLN A 140 -3.17 7.94 11.89
C GLN A 140 -4.39 7.07 11.56
N ARG A 141 -5.56 7.49 12.03
CA ARG A 141 -6.84 6.85 11.69
C ARG A 141 -7.04 6.84 10.17
N GLY A 142 -7.56 5.73 9.67
CA GLY A 142 -7.68 5.50 8.22
C GLY A 142 -6.43 4.86 7.59
N ASN A 143 -5.43 4.51 8.40
CA ASN A 143 -4.30 3.69 8.00
C ASN A 143 -4.48 2.24 8.47
N THR A 144 -3.96 1.31 7.69
CA THR A 144 -4.03 -0.13 8.03
C THR A 144 -3.34 -0.45 9.34
N GLY A 145 -2.23 0.22 9.65
CA GLY A 145 -1.48 0.00 10.89
C GLY A 145 -2.25 0.40 12.14
N GLU A 146 -3.10 1.42 12.07
CA GLU A 146 -4.02 1.72 13.17
C GLU A 146 -5.03 0.58 13.37
N VAL A 147 -5.64 0.10 12.28
CA VAL A 147 -6.62 -0.99 12.34
C VAL A 147 -6.00 -2.26 12.93
N ILE A 148 -4.80 -2.65 12.49
CA ILE A 148 -4.13 -3.84 13.01
C ILE A 148 -3.72 -3.65 14.46
N THR A 149 -3.18 -2.48 14.83
CA THR A 149 -2.83 -2.19 16.23
C THR A 149 -4.07 -2.28 17.13
N ARG A 150 -5.19 -1.77 16.68
CA ARG A 150 -6.46 -1.86 17.41
C ARG A 150 -6.91 -3.31 17.57
N HIS A 151 -6.90 -4.09 16.49
CA HIS A 151 -7.24 -5.52 16.53
C HIS A 151 -6.30 -6.31 17.47
N PHE A 152 -5.00 -5.98 17.44
CA PHE A 152 -4.00 -6.59 18.33
C PHE A 152 -4.32 -6.30 19.81
N ILE A 153 -4.66 -5.07 20.14
CA ILE A 153 -5.07 -4.67 21.50
C ILE A 153 -6.38 -5.35 21.90
N GLU A 154 -7.36 -5.38 21.00
CA GLU A 154 -8.66 -6.03 21.24
C GLU A 154 -8.52 -7.55 21.41
N ALA A 155 -7.66 -8.22 20.64
CA ALA A 155 -7.37 -9.64 20.78
C ALA A 155 -6.77 -10.00 22.16
N HIS A 156 -6.10 -9.06 22.81
CA HIS A 156 -5.62 -9.20 24.18
C HIS A 156 -6.64 -8.74 25.26
N GLY A 157 -7.89 -8.49 24.88
CA GLY A 157 -8.97 -8.07 25.78
C GLY A 157 -8.90 -6.64 26.29
N LEU A 158 -8.13 -5.78 25.62
CA LEU A 158 -7.99 -4.35 25.92
C LEU A 158 -8.69 -3.50 24.86
N LYS A 159 -8.87 -2.22 25.19
CA LYS A 159 -9.40 -1.19 24.27
C LYS A 159 -8.48 0.02 24.28
N TYR A 160 -8.53 0.84 23.24
CA TYR A 160 -7.79 2.11 23.21
C TYR A 160 -8.14 3.05 24.37
N SER A 161 -9.36 2.96 24.92
CA SER A 161 -9.76 3.70 26.11
C SER A 161 -9.02 3.29 27.39
N ASP A 162 -8.36 2.12 27.41
CA ASP A 162 -7.57 1.65 28.53
C ASP A 162 -6.16 2.25 28.59
N MET A 163 -5.76 3.03 27.57
CA MET A 163 -4.42 3.60 27.43
C MET A 163 -4.45 4.99 26.79
N LYS A 164 -3.32 5.69 26.77
CA LYS A 164 -3.15 6.98 26.09
C LYS A 164 -2.62 6.72 24.70
N VAL A 165 -3.47 6.85 23.66
CA VAL A 165 -3.09 6.53 22.28
C VAL A 165 -2.85 7.79 21.46
N SER A 166 -1.66 7.85 20.83
CA SER A 166 -1.30 8.86 19.83
C SER A 166 -1.43 8.28 18.42
N PHE A 167 -2.16 8.99 17.56
CA PHE A 167 -2.40 8.58 16.15
C PHE A 167 -1.55 9.46 15.22
N VAL A 168 -0.30 9.06 14.95
CA VAL A 168 0.70 9.87 14.26
C VAL A 168 1.48 9.07 13.22
N GLY A 169 2.34 9.73 12.43
CA GLY A 169 3.25 9.08 11.50
C GLY A 169 4.36 8.31 12.20
N TYR A 170 5.11 7.50 11.45
CA TYR A 170 6.19 6.68 12.02
C TYR A 170 7.31 7.54 12.61
N THR A 171 7.68 8.64 11.97
CA THR A 171 8.70 9.56 12.47
C THR A 171 8.30 10.14 13.83
N ASP A 172 7.06 10.63 13.94
CA ASP A 172 6.56 11.17 15.21
C ASP A 172 6.41 10.09 16.28
N SER A 173 6.01 8.87 15.89
CA SER A 173 5.97 7.71 16.79
C SER A 173 7.35 7.41 17.38
N VAL A 174 8.38 7.39 16.52
CA VAL A 174 9.77 7.17 16.95
C VAL A 174 10.23 8.27 17.90
N ASN A 175 9.94 9.54 17.59
CA ASN A 175 10.28 10.66 18.46
C ASN A 175 9.59 10.53 19.84
N GLN A 176 8.27 10.25 19.86
CA GLN A 176 7.57 10.04 21.13
C GLN A 176 8.14 8.88 21.94
N MET A 177 8.62 7.80 21.30
CA MET A 177 9.27 6.67 21.99
C MET A 177 10.64 7.08 22.52
N LYS A 178 11.46 7.80 21.73
CA LYS A 178 12.79 8.29 22.15
C LYS A 178 12.69 9.21 23.35
N ASP A 179 11.71 10.09 23.37
CA ASP A 179 11.48 11.09 24.43
C ASP A 179 10.74 10.50 25.65
N GLY A 180 10.31 9.24 25.58
CA GLY A 180 9.56 8.58 26.67
C GLY A 180 8.10 9.02 26.78
N HIS A 181 7.57 9.76 25.82
CA HIS A 181 6.16 10.14 25.75
C HIS A 181 5.28 8.98 25.35
N ALA A 182 5.81 8.01 24.60
CA ALA A 182 5.17 6.72 24.35
C ALA A 182 6.10 5.58 24.80
N VAL A 183 5.50 4.48 25.29
CA VAL A 183 6.25 3.28 25.73
C VAL A 183 6.00 2.08 24.82
N ALA A 184 5.05 2.18 23.90
CA ALA A 184 4.71 1.14 22.94
C ALA A 184 4.43 1.75 21.56
N PHE A 185 4.75 0.99 20.50
CA PHE A 185 4.54 1.39 19.12
C PHE A 185 4.08 0.20 18.28
N GLY A 186 2.91 0.35 17.64
CA GLY A 186 2.39 -0.59 16.67
C GLY A 186 2.53 -0.06 15.25
N LEU A 187 3.29 -0.75 14.40
CA LEU A 187 3.49 -0.38 13.01
C LEU A 187 3.41 -1.59 12.08
N ASN A 188 3.01 -1.35 10.85
CA ASN A 188 3.06 -2.33 9.77
C ASN A 188 3.89 -1.78 8.63
N THR A 189 4.94 -2.49 8.27
CA THR A 189 5.81 -2.14 7.15
C THR A 189 6.70 -3.32 6.79
N GLN A 190 7.52 -3.18 5.74
CA GLN A 190 8.59 -4.12 5.45
C GLN A 190 9.55 -4.27 6.65
N ALA A 191 10.34 -5.33 6.66
CA ALA A 191 11.42 -5.53 7.61
C ALA A 191 12.76 -5.74 6.87
N PRO A 192 13.89 -5.14 7.34
CA PRO A 192 13.95 -4.21 8.47
C PRO A 192 13.27 -2.86 8.16
N ALA A 193 12.58 -2.31 9.16
CA ALA A 193 11.93 -1.00 9.08
C ALA A 193 12.89 0.10 9.52
N GLY A 194 13.05 1.16 8.72
CA GLY A 194 13.86 2.31 9.08
C GLY A 194 13.46 2.94 10.42
N ALA A 195 12.16 3.03 10.69
CA ALA A 195 11.63 3.55 11.96
C ALA A 195 12.08 2.71 13.18
N ILE A 196 12.10 1.38 13.06
CA ILE A 196 12.60 0.51 14.15
C ILE A 196 14.11 0.65 14.31
N MET A 197 14.86 0.69 13.20
CA MET A 197 16.30 0.89 13.24
C MET A 197 16.69 2.23 13.90
N ASP A 198 15.97 3.30 13.56
CA ASP A 198 16.16 4.62 14.16
C ASP A 198 15.81 4.64 15.66
N LEU A 199 14.73 3.96 16.06
CA LEU A 199 14.37 3.83 17.47
C LEU A 199 15.46 3.04 18.25
N GLN A 200 15.93 1.92 17.70
CA GLN A 200 16.95 1.07 18.34
C GLN A 200 18.32 1.75 18.45
N ALA A 201 18.62 2.72 17.58
CA ALA A 201 19.85 3.51 17.71
C ALA A 201 19.86 4.40 18.97
N ALA A 202 18.69 4.72 19.53
CA ALA A 202 18.54 5.59 20.70
C ALA A 202 18.03 4.86 21.97
N ARG A 203 17.23 3.81 21.81
CA ARG A 203 16.56 3.12 22.93
C ARG A 203 16.53 1.61 22.72
N ASP A 204 16.71 0.86 23.78
CA ASP A 204 16.47 -0.58 23.77
C ASP A 204 14.97 -0.88 23.71
N ILE A 205 14.59 -1.84 22.86
CA ILE A 205 13.19 -2.25 22.66
C ILE A 205 13.03 -3.77 22.77
N LYS A 206 11.80 -4.20 23.03
CA LYS A 206 11.36 -5.59 22.95
C LYS A 206 10.27 -5.73 21.90
N PHE A 207 10.33 -6.79 21.10
CA PHE A 207 9.27 -7.19 20.19
C PHE A 207 8.28 -8.13 20.88
N PHE A 208 7.00 -8.02 20.53
CA PHE A 208 5.99 -8.99 20.91
C PHE A 208 5.65 -9.91 19.75
N GLU A 209 5.75 -11.22 19.98
CA GLU A 209 5.20 -12.25 19.08
C GLU A 209 3.68 -12.24 19.13
N GLN A 210 3.04 -12.84 18.12
CA GLN A 210 1.59 -12.78 17.95
C GLN A 210 0.96 -14.16 17.77
N THR A 211 1.70 -15.22 18.10
CA THR A 211 1.25 -16.61 17.96
C THR A 211 0.07 -16.93 18.86
N ASP A 212 0.14 -16.46 20.11
CA ASP A 212 -0.85 -16.71 21.14
C ASP A 212 -2.23 -16.12 20.85
N ILE A 213 -2.26 -14.99 20.13
CA ILE A 213 -3.51 -14.29 19.79
C ILE A 213 -3.94 -14.46 18.33
N TYR A 214 -3.25 -15.27 17.54
CA TYR A 214 -3.52 -15.40 16.10
C TYR A 214 -4.97 -15.83 15.81
N LYS A 215 -5.50 -16.78 16.59
CA LYS A 215 -6.89 -17.22 16.45
C LYS A 215 -7.89 -16.08 16.69
N GLU A 216 -7.63 -15.24 17.68
CA GLU A 216 -8.48 -14.08 17.97
C GLU A 216 -8.36 -13.01 16.89
N MET A 217 -7.15 -12.79 16.36
CA MET A 217 -6.92 -11.89 15.22
C MET A 217 -7.70 -12.35 13.98
N LEU A 218 -7.75 -13.65 13.69
CA LEU A 218 -8.51 -14.20 12.57
C LEU A 218 -10.03 -14.00 12.68
N LYS A 219 -10.57 -13.93 13.91
CA LYS A 219 -11.99 -13.59 14.12
C LYS A 219 -12.27 -12.13 13.73
N LEU A 220 -11.30 -11.24 13.95
CA LEU A 220 -11.41 -9.82 13.60
C LEU A 220 -11.17 -9.58 12.12
N ASN A 221 -10.21 -10.27 11.53
CA ASN A 221 -9.96 -10.23 10.08
C ASN A 221 -9.38 -11.57 9.59
N PRO A 222 -10.16 -12.37 8.83
CA PRO A 222 -9.71 -13.67 8.33
C PRO A 222 -8.62 -13.60 7.25
N SER A 223 -8.27 -12.41 6.76
CA SER A 223 -7.20 -12.23 5.77
C SER A 223 -5.81 -12.08 6.41
N TYR A 224 -5.72 -12.05 7.74
CA TYR A 224 -4.42 -12.07 8.44
C TYR A 224 -3.70 -13.40 8.21
N GLN A 225 -2.38 -13.31 8.04
CA GLN A 225 -1.51 -14.48 7.91
C GLN A 225 -0.46 -14.44 9.02
N MET A 226 -0.04 -15.61 9.49
CA MET A 226 1.15 -15.72 10.35
C MET A 226 2.38 -15.84 9.45
N ILE A 227 3.34 -14.96 9.62
CA ILE A 227 4.61 -14.97 8.89
C ILE A 227 5.79 -14.86 9.85
N THR A 228 6.92 -15.39 9.42
CA THR A 228 8.16 -15.34 10.20
C THR A 228 8.93 -14.06 9.88
N LEU A 229 9.23 -13.28 10.91
CA LEU A 229 10.25 -12.24 10.88
C LEU A 229 11.58 -12.90 11.31
N PRO A 230 12.54 -13.10 10.37
CA PRO A 230 13.72 -13.90 10.62
C PRO A 230 14.62 -13.29 11.71
N LYS A 231 15.28 -14.14 12.48
CA LYS A 231 16.33 -13.70 13.42
C LYS A 231 17.39 -12.86 12.73
N GLY A 232 17.94 -11.88 13.44
CA GLY A 232 18.96 -10.99 12.88
C GLY A 232 18.42 -9.93 11.92
N THR A 233 17.09 -9.84 11.74
CA THR A 233 16.47 -8.73 10.99
C THR A 233 16.77 -7.39 11.66
N TYR A 234 16.79 -7.37 12.99
CA TYR A 234 17.12 -6.20 13.80
C TYR A 234 18.25 -6.48 14.78
N PRO A 235 19.01 -5.45 15.22
CA PRO A 235 19.96 -5.58 16.32
C PRO A 235 19.32 -6.22 17.54
N LYS A 236 20.05 -7.11 18.23
CA LYS A 236 19.59 -7.81 19.46
C LYS A 236 18.33 -8.71 19.28
N GLN A 237 17.87 -8.94 18.03
CA GLN A 237 16.84 -9.95 17.73
C GLN A 237 17.53 -11.28 17.43
N ASP A 238 17.61 -12.15 18.42
CA ASP A 238 18.37 -13.41 18.41
C ASP A 238 17.55 -14.65 18.02
N LYS A 239 16.24 -14.49 17.81
CA LYS A 239 15.31 -15.55 17.40
C LYS A 239 14.37 -15.09 16.31
N ASP A 240 13.80 -16.06 15.57
CA ASP A 240 12.66 -15.83 14.69
C ASP A 240 11.46 -15.34 15.50
N LEU A 241 10.68 -14.43 14.94
CA LEU A 241 9.43 -13.96 15.55
C LEU A 241 8.26 -14.27 14.62
N GLN A 242 7.21 -14.85 15.20
CA GLN A 242 5.96 -15.07 14.48
C GLN A 242 5.06 -13.86 14.63
N VAL A 243 4.76 -13.21 13.51
CA VAL A 243 3.99 -11.96 13.48
C VAL A 243 2.87 -12.01 12.44
N ILE A 244 1.86 -11.17 12.62
CA ILE A 244 0.83 -10.98 11.60
C ILE A 244 1.46 -10.36 10.36
N GLY A 245 1.16 -10.95 9.20
CA GLY A 245 1.64 -10.50 7.91
C GLY A 245 0.55 -10.42 6.84
N PHE A 246 0.88 -9.70 5.79
CA PHE A 246 0.07 -9.50 4.59
C PHE A 246 0.98 -8.90 3.50
N PHE A 247 0.43 -8.53 2.35
CA PHE A 247 1.24 -8.01 1.25
C PHE A 247 0.94 -6.55 0.95
N THR A 248 2.00 -5.79 0.62
CA THR A 248 1.87 -4.55 -0.14
C THR A 248 1.52 -4.90 -1.57
N HIS A 249 0.57 -4.20 -2.14
CA HIS A 249 0.25 -4.28 -3.55
C HIS A 249 -0.06 -2.91 -4.15
N VAL A 250 0.05 -2.80 -5.46
CA VAL A 250 -0.39 -1.64 -6.22
C VAL A 250 -1.83 -1.86 -6.63
N VAL A 251 -2.68 -0.88 -6.36
CA VAL A 251 -4.08 -0.84 -6.76
C VAL A 251 -4.34 0.36 -7.65
N ALA A 252 -5.33 0.22 -8.53
CA ALA A 252 -5.80 1.28 -9.39
C ALA A 252 -7.31 1.30 -9.48
N SER A 253 -7.89 2.43 -9.93
CA SER A 253 -9.28 2.45 -10.40
C SER A 253 -9.42 1.43 -11.54
N CYS A 254 -10.43 0.59 -11.46
CA CYS A 254 -10.76 -0.37 -12.53
C CYS A 254 -11.14 0.31 -13.85
N LYS A 255 -11.36 1.63 -13.84
CA LYS A 255 -11.73 2.46 -15.00
C LYS A 255 -10.53 3.04 -15.74
N LEU A 256 -9.31 2.86 -15.23
CA LEU A 256 -8.12 3.33 -15.95
C LEU A 256 -8.01 2.64 -17.32
N PRO A 257 -7.41 3.31 -18.33
CA PRO A 257 -7.21 2.71 -19.64
C PRO A 257 -6.38 1.41 -19.54
N GLU A 258 -6.83 0.37 -20.25
CA GLU A 258 -6.18 -0.95 -20.22
C GLU A 258 -4.70 -0.89 -20.59
N ASN A 259 -4.35 -0.10 -21.63
CA ASN A 259 -2.97 0.01 -22.09
C ASN A 259 -2.05 0.71 -21.08
N ASP A 260 -2.57 1.68 -20.32
CA ASP A 260 -1.80 2.38 -19.29
C ASP A 260 -1.47 1.41 -18.15
N VAL A 261 -2.47 0.65 -17.66
CA VAL A 261 -2.26 -0.32 -16.59
C VAL A 261 -1.43 -1.51 -17.06
N TYR A 262 -1.56 -1.95 -18.30
CA TYR A 262 -0.63 -2.93 -18.91
C TYR A 262 0.82 -2.42 -18.83
N THR A 263 1.05 -1.18 -19.25
CA THR A 263 2.38 -0.56 -19.23
C THR A 263 2.90 -0.38 -17.80
N MET A 264 2.05 0.05 -16.87
CA MET A 264 2.38 0.14 -15.43
C MET A 264 2.83 -1.23 -14.89
N THR A 265 2.08 -2.29 -15.15
CA THR A 265 2.38 -3.64 -14.65
C THR A 265 3.70 -4.17 -15.22
N LYS A 266 3.87 -4.05 -16.53
CA LYS A 266 5.09 -4.48 -17.24
C LYS A 266 6.32 -3.73 -16.75
N SER A 267 6.20 -2.43 -16.53
CA SER A 267 7.32 -1.60 -16.06
C SER A 267 7.69 -1.88 -14.59
N ILE A 268 6.76 -2.26 -13.72
CA ILE A 268 7.09 -2.77 -12.38
C ILE A 268 7.99 -4.00 -12.51
N ALA A 269 7.59 -4.99 -13.31
CA ALA A 269 8.37 -6.22 -13.52
C ALA A 269 9.77 -5.98 -14.07
N ALA A 270 9.91 -4.97 -14.94
CA ALA A 270 11.18 -4.60 -15.55
C ALA A 270 12.11 -3.78 -14.64
N ASN A 271 11.59 -3.18 -13.56
CA ASN A 271 12.33 -2.24 -12.69
C ASN A 271 12.43 -2.70 -11.23
N THR A 272 12.36 -4.00 -10.97
CA THR A 272 12.43 -4.56 -9.60
C THR A 272 13.72 -4.18 -8.89
N ALA A 273 14.85 -4.08 -9.60
CA ALA A 273 16.12 -3.65 -9.01
C ALA A 273 16.07 -2.21 -8.47
N THR A 274 15.42 -1.28 -9.18
CA THR A 274 15.20 0.09 -8.71
C THR A 274 14.34 0.11 -7.46
N LEU A 275 13.20 -0.56 -7.48
CA LEU A 275 12.27 -0.64 -6.34
C LEU A 275 12.92 -1.32 -5.12
N ALA A 276 13.84 -2.25 -5.33
CA ALA A 276 14.57 -2.95 -4.28
C ALA A 276 15.52 -2.07 -3.47
N THR A 277 15.91 -0.90 -3.98
CA THR A 277 16.69 0.07 -3.21
C THR A 277 15.95 0.63 -2.00
N VAL A 278 14.61 0.56 -2.02
CA VAL A 278 13.73 0.92 -0.91
C VAL A 278 13.17 -0.31 -0.19
N ALA A 279 12.72 -1.32 -0.94
CA ALA A 279 12.13 -2.55 -0.39
C ALA A 279 12.90 -3.76 -0.92
N ARG A 280 13.85 -4.29 -0.14
CA ARG A 280 14.80 -5.33 -0.54
C ARG A 280 14.13 -6.58 -1.14
N ASP A 281 12.98 -6.98 -0.61
CA ASP A 281 12.26 -8.16 -1.06
C ASP A 281 11.79 -8.05 -2.52
N VAL A 282 11.64 -6.82 -3.04
CA VAL A 282 11.28 -6.59 -4.45
C VAL A 282 12.39 -7.04 -5.41
N ALA A 283 13.65 -7.15 -4.97
CA ALA A 283 14.75 -7.64 -5.82
C ALA A 283 14.48 -9.04 -6.39
N LYS A 284 13.76 -9.86 -5.66
CA LYS A 284 13.43 -11.25 -6.03
C LYS A 284 12.04 -11.39 -6.67
N LEU A 285 11.33 -10.28 -6.80
CA LEU A 285 9.96 -10.29 -7.31
C LEU A 285 9.94 -10.73 -8.78
N LYS A 286 9.13 -11.74 -9.08
CA LYS A 286 8.91 -12.29 -10.42
C LYS A 286 7.42 -12.20 -10.76
N PRO A 287 7.03 -12.23 -12.05
CA PRO A 287 5.64 -12.15 -12.46
C PRO A 287 4.69 -13.10 -11.73
N PRO A 288 5.03 -14.37 -11.42
CA PRO A 288 4.14 -15.24 -10.63
C PRO A 288 3.84 -14.72 -9.22
N ALA A 289 4.82 -14.12 -8.54
CA ALA A 289 4.61 -13.51 -7.23
C ALA A 289 3.82 -12.19 -7.33
N MET A 290 4.05 -11.39 -8.38
CA MET A 290 3.25 -10.20 -8.66
C MET A 290 1.78 -10.53 -8.92
N ALA A 291 1.51 -11.68 -9.55
CA ALA A 291 0.19 -12.20 -9.89
C ALA A 291 -0.48 -13.01 -8.76
N ALA A 292 0.08 -13.03 -7.56
CA ALA A 292 -0.48 -13.79 -6.44
C ALA A 292 -1.94 -13.40 -6.18
N ASP A 293 -2.80 -14.41 -6.00
CA ASP A 293 -4.21 -14.20 -5.63
C ASP A 293 -4.29 -13.76 -4.16
N ILE A 294 -4.57 -12.51 -3.96
CA ILE A 294 -4.72 -11.88 -2.64
C ILE A 294 -6.19 -11.54 -2.33
N GLY A 295 -7.13 -12.18 -3.02
CA GLY A 295 -8.57 -11.94 -2.87
C GLY A 295 -9.07 -10.65 -3.53
N VAL A 296 -8.26 -10.02 -4.38
CA VAL A 296 -8.59 -8.79 -5.12
C VAL A 296 -8.44 -9.04 -6.61
N LYS A 297 -9.47 -8.76 -7.38
CA LYS A 297 -9.48 -8.96 -8.84
C LYS A 297 -8.49 -8.02 -9.52
N PHE A 298 -7.81 -8.54 -10.55
CA PHE A 298 -6.85 -7.77 -11.31
C PHE A 298 -7.52 -6.84 -12.33
N HIS A 299 -6.87 -5.72 -12.58
CA HIS A 299 -7.24 -4.84 -13.68
C HIS A 299 -7.04 -5.54 -15.04
N PRO A 300 -7.93 -5.34 -16.06
CA PRO A 300 -7.77 -5.96 -17.37
C PRO A 300 -6.38 -5.75 -17.99
N GLY A 301 -5.82 -4.54 -17.88
CA GLY A 301 -4.46 -4.24 -18.36
C GLY A 301 -3.37 -5.03 -17.65
N ALA A 302 -3.49 -5.24 -16.34
CA ALA A 302 -2.57 -6.10 -15.61
C ALA A 302 -2.72 -7.57 -16.05
N ALA A 303 -3.96 -8.06 -16.20
CA ALA A 303 -4.23 -9.41 -16.70
C ALA A 303 -3.66 -9.65 -18.10
N LYS A 304 -3.71 -8.64 -18.98
CA LYS A 304 -3.09 -8.67 -20.32
C LYS A 304 -1.57 -8.92 -20.23
N TYR A 305 -0.86 -8.20 -19.35
CA TYR A 305 0.56 -8.44 -19.13
C TYR A 305 0.83 -9.84 -18.56
N TYR A 306 0.07 -10.28 -17.55
CA TYR A 306 0.26 -11.61 -16.97
C TYR A 306 0.01 -12.72 -17.99
N LYS A 307 -0.99 -12.58 -18.85
CA LYS A 307 -1.24 -13.52 -19.96
C LYS A 307 -0.08 -13.57 -20.94
N GLU A 308 0.56 -12.44 -21.27
CA GLU A 308 1.75 -12.35 -22.13
C GLU A 308 2.90 -13.21 -21.55
N VAL A 309 3.04 -13.28 -20.23
CA VAL A 309 4.07 -14.08 -19.55
C VAL A 309 3.58 -15.45 -19.07
N GLY A 310 2.45 -15.93 -19.60
CA GLY A 310 1.92 -17.28 -19.37
C GLY A 310 1.16 -17.47 -18.05
N ILE A 311 0.69 -16.39 -17.42
CA ILE A 311 -0.01 -16.44 -16.14
C ILE A 311 -1.47 -16.00 -16.33
N THR A 312 -2.42 -16.78 -15.80
CA THR A 312 -3.84 -16.42 -15.77
C THR A 312 -4.21 -15.87 -14.40
N VAL A 313 -4.86 -14.70 -14.37
CA VAL A 313 -5.35 -14.05 -13.15
C VAL A 313 -6.85 -13.78 -13.26
N LYS A 314 -7.53 -13.62 -12.12
CA LYS A 314 -8.96 -13.29 -12.08
C LYS A 314 -9.16 -11.79 -12.35
N THR A 315 -10.04 -11.46 -13.29
CA THR A 315 -10.49 -10.09 -13.58
C THR A 315 -11.93 -9.85 -13.13
N ASN A 316 -12.39 -8.60 -13.23
CA ASN A 316 -13.80 -8.25 -13.06
C ASN A 316 -14.67 -8.78 -14.21
#